data_49a2096d375cff72eaf848c45bc06ca7
#
_entry.id   49a2096d375cff72eaf848c45bc06ca7
#
_cell.length_a   1.000
_cell.length_b   1.000
_cell.length_c   1.000
_cell.angle_alpha   90.00
_cell.angle_beta   90.00
_cell.angle_gamma   90.00
#
_symmetry.space_group_name_H-M   'P 1'
#
loop_
_entity.id
_entity.type
_entity.pdbx_description
1 polymer ?
#
loop_
_entity_poly.entity_id
_entity_poly.type
_entity_poly.pdbx_seq_one_letter_code
_entity_poly.pdbx_strand_id
1 'polypeptide(L)'
;AGDRPPHPRALGGGRGLIVLPLGVRTEFIRDAAKLDLQVSFIRSAADADGPGIYLTNYESVRDGKLDPREFDAVSLDEADILRGLGGTKTFRQFMALYEGTANYRWVATATPDPNDYIELLAYAAFLDVMDVGQAKTRFFKRDSAHADRLTLHPHMEHEFWLWVASWAMFLQKPSDLGHPDDGYELPPLDVRWHEVPSLAQPGDATTVDGRPMLFRDASVGVSAAAAEKRTSLPARVAKLVELVTETPAEHMPVSYTHLTLPTS
;
A
#
# COMPACT_ATOMS: atom_id res chain seq x y z
N ALA A 1 -30.52 -5.84 6.87
CA ALA A 1 -30.03 -7.08 6.30
C ALA A 1 -28.75 -6.72 5.56
N GLY A 2 -27.59 -6.90 6.20
CA GLY A 2 -26.32 -6.60 5.60
C GLY A 2 -26.02 -7.65 4.55
N ASP A 3 -25.85 -7.22 3.30
CA ASP A 3 -25.32 -8.06 2.25
C ASP A 3 -23.91 -8.50 2.65
N ARG A 4 -23.76 -9.78 2.98
CA ARG A 4 -22.46 -10.41 3.06
C ARG A 4 -21.81 -10.31 1.68
N PRO A 5 -20.53 -9.95 1.59
CA PRO A 5 -19.84 -10.03 0.32
C PRO A 5 -20.01 -11.46 -0.22
N PRO A 6 -20.32 -11.61 -1.50
CA PRO A 6 -20.55 -12.93 -2.07
C PRO A 6 -19.29 -13.78 -1.92
N HIS A 7 -19.42 -14.92 -1.30
CA HIS A 7 -18.39 -15.94 -1.29
C HIS A 7 -18.04 -16.29 -2.76
N PRO A 8 -16.83 -16.71 -3.11
CA PRO A 8 -16.48 -17.16 -4.47
C PRO A 8 -17.45 -18.21 -5.04
N ARG A 9 -18.08 -19.02 -4.16
CA ARG A 9 -19.18 -19.91 -4.53
C ARG A 9 -20.45 -19.19 -4.98
N ALA A 10 -20.58 -17.90 -4.64
CA ALA A 10 -21.74 -17.08 -5.03
C ALA A 10 -21.59 -16.42 -6.41
N LEU A 11 -20.41 -16.46 -7.03
CA LEU A 11 -20.20 -15.96 -8.39
C LEU A 11 -20.83 -16.87 -9.47
N GLY A 12 -21.50 -17.98 -9.06
CA GLY A 12 -22.37 -18.76 -9.93
C GLY A 12 -21.73 -19.24 -11.25
N GLY A 13 -20.41 -19.43 -11.27
CA GLY A 13 -19.66 -19.76 -12.45
C GLY A 13 -18.88 -18.58 -13.06
N GLY A 14 -18.79 -17.43 -12.38
CA GLY A 14 -18.03 -16.26 -12.83
C GLY A 14 -16.52 -16.34 -12.54
N ARG A 15 -15.76 -15.37 -13.08
CA ARG A 15 -14.32 -15.22 -12.89
C ARG A 15 -14.01 -14.09 -11.92
N GLY A 16 -13.29 -14.40 -10.84
CA GLY A 16 -12.77 -13.42 -9.89
C GLY A 16 -11.28 -13.17 -10.10
N LEU A 17 -10.87 -11.91 -10.02
CA LEU A 17 -9.47 -11.48 -10.11
C LEU A 17 -9.03 -10.84 -8.80
N ILE A 18 -7.91 -11.30 -8.24
CA ILE A 18 -7.24 -10.65 -7.12
C ILE A 18 -5.93 -10.07 -7.63
N VAL A 19 -5.78 -8.76 -7.56
CA VAL A 19 -4.57 -8.05 -7.93
C VAL A 19 -3.77 -7.80 -6.65
N LEU A 20 -2.53 -8.28 -6.61
CA LEU A 20 -1.70 -8.29 -5.41
C LEU A 20 -0.23 -7.97 -5.73
N PRO A 21 0.58 -7.55 -4.76
CA PRO A 21 2.03 -7.48 -4.92
C PRO A 21 2.63 -8.86 -5.21
N LEU A 22 3.53 -8.93 -6.19
CA LEU A 22 4.09 -10.20 -6.63
C LEU A 22 4.73 -11.02 -5.48
N GLY A 23 5.28 -10.35 -4.47
CA GLY A 23 5.95 -10.97 -3.33
C GLY A 23 5.03 -11.85 -2.46
N VAL A 24 3.74 -11.49 -2.34
CA VAL A 24 2.79 -12.22 -1.46
C VAL A 24 2.05 -13.35 -2.17
N ARG A 25 2.29 -13.57 -3.45
CA ARG A 25 1.61 -14.58 -4.28
C ARG A 25 1.60 -15.97 -3.64
N THR A 26 2.74 -16.42 -3.13
CA THR A 26 2.89 -17.76 -2.56
C THR A 26 2.10 -17.92 -1.27
N GLU A 27 2.01 -16.86 -0.47
CA GLU A 27 1.20 -16.85 0.75
C GLU A 27 -0.28 -16.92 0.43
N PHE A 28 -0.75 -16.17 -0.54
CA PHE A 28 -2.14 -16.24 -1.01
C PHE A 28 -2.53 -17.64 -1.48
N ILE A 29 -1.68 -18.30 -2.26
CA ILE A 29 -1.94 -19.68 -2.72
C ILE A 29 -2.02 -20.65 -1.53
N ARG A 30 -1.10 -20.52 -0.57
CA ARG A 30 -1.09 -21.34 0.63
C ARG A 30 -2.33 -21.13 1.52
N ASP A 31 -2.72 -19.87 1.70
CA ASP A 31 -3.86 -19.53 2.54
C ASP A 31 -5.20 -19.87 1.87
N ALA A 32 -5.30 -19.72 0.56
CA ALA A 32 -6.44 -20.22 -0.21
C ALA A 32 -6.63 -21.73 -0.04
N ALA A 33 -5.52 -22.50 -0.06
CA ALA A 33 -5.56 -23.95 0.14
C ALA A 33 -6.09 -24.34 1.53
N LYS A 34 -5.80 -23.55 2.59
CA LYS A 34 -6.37 -23.75 3.94
C LYS A 34 -7.89 -23.58 3.98
N LEU A 35 -8.44 -22.82 3.03
CA LEU A 35 -9.87 -22.56 2.89
C LEU A 35 -10.54 -23.47 1.85
N ASP A 36 -9.86 -24.52 1.38
CA ASP A 36 -10.28 -25.40 0.29
C ASP A 36 -10.61 -24.64 -1.01
N LEU A 37 -9.93 -23.51 -1.25
CA LEU A 37 -10.06 -22.72 -2.45
C LEU A 37 -8.88 -22.96 -3.40
N GLN A 38 -9.21 -23.19 -4.66
CA GLN A 38 -8.20 -23.23 -5.73
C GLN A 38 -8.04 -21.87 -6.35
N VAL A 39 -6.82 -21.37 -6.40
CA VAL A 39 -6.46 -20.10 -7.03
C VAL A 39 -5.31 -20.32 -8.00
N SER A 40 -5.33 -19.61 -9.12
CA SER A 40 -4.29 -19.71 -10.15
C SER A 40 -3.68 -18.36 -10.44
N PHE A 41 -2.34 -18.29 -10.46
CA PHE A 41 -1.67 -17.05 -10.84
C PHE A 41 -1.55 -16.96 -12.36
N ILE A 42 -2.06 -15.87 -12.93
CA ILE A 42 -2.08 -15.61 -14.37
C ILE A 42 -1.35 -14.30 -14.69
N ARG A 43 -0.86 -14.17 -15.91
CA ARG A 43 -0.23 -12.95 -16.41
C ARG A 43 -0.98 -12.34 -17.57
N SER A 44 -1.87 -13.08 -18.18
CA SER A 44 -2.76 -12.63 -19.26
C SER A 44 -4.15 -13.23 -19.06
N ALA A 45 -5.17 -12.62 -19.64
CA ALA A 45 -6.53 -13.14 -19.57
C ALA A 45 -6.69 -14.47 -20.31
N ALA A 46 -5.83 -14.76 -21.28
CA ALA A 46 -5.81 -16.04 -21.99
C ALA A 46 -5.40 -17.22 -21.09
N ASP A 47 -4.74 -16.94 -19.96
CA ASP A 47 -4.35 -17.98 -18.98
C ASP A 47 -5.53 -18.34 -18.04
N ALA A 48 -6.67 -17.61 -18.12
CA ALA A 48 -7.85 -17.85 -17.31
C ALA A 48 -8.77 -18.89 -18.01
N ASP A 49 -8.64 -20.13 -17.61
CA ASP A 49 -9.41 -21.26 -18.15
C ASP A 49 -10.71 -21.47 -17.36
N GLY A 50 -11.78 -20.77 -17.78
CA GLY A 50 -13.12 -20.94 -17.20
C GLY A 50 -13.38 -20.16 -15.92
N PRO A 51 -14.44 -20.54 -15.17
CA PRO A 51 -14.81 -19.95 -13.90
C PRO A 51 -13.79 -20.27 -12.81
N GLY A 52 -13.45 -19.28 -11.99
CA GLY A 52 -12.50 -19.49 -10.89
C GLY A 52 -11.97 -18.21 -10.29
N ILE A 53 -11.04 -18.35 -9.35
CA ILE A 53 -10.32 -17.24 -8.70
C ILE A 53 -8.91 -17.20 -9.26
N TYR A 54 -8.57 -16.06 -9.83
CA TYR A 54 -7.28 -15.81 -10.44
C TYR A 54 -6.52 -14.74 -9.68
N LEU A 55 -5.22 -14.94 -9.55
CA LEU A 55 -4.30 -13.98 -8.96
C LEU A 55 -3.46 -13.35 -10.05
N THR A 56 -3.20 -12.06 -9.94
CA THR A 56 -2.24 -11.37 -10.81
C THR A 56 -1.50 -10.28 -10.05
N ASN A 57 -0.46 -9.71 -10.65
CA ASN A 57 0.26 -8.60 -10.06
C ASN A 57 -0.12 -7.26 -10.73
N TYR A 58 0.13 -6.18 -10.01
CA TYR A 58 -0.19 -4.82 -10.45
C TYR A 58 0.47 -4.45 -11.78
N GLU A 59 1.69 -4.94 -12.02
CA GLU A 59 2.43 -4.68 -13.26
C GLU A 59 1.72 -5.28 -14.48
N SER A 60 1.14 -6.49 -14.35
CA SER A 60 0.42 -7.13 -15.46
C SER A 60 -0.80 -6.33 -15.89
N VAL A 61 -1.52 -5.75 -14.93
CA VAL A 61 -2.67 -4.87 -15.20
C VAL A 61 -2.21 -3.52 -15.77
N ARG A 62 -1.23 -2.87 -15.13
CA ARG A 62 -0.69 -1.56 -15.57
C ARG A 62 -0.12 -1.61 -16.98
N ASP A 63 0.59 -2.68 -17.31
CA ASP A 63 1.24 -2.86 -18.61
C ASP A 63 0.28 -3.36 -19.70
N GLY A 64 -1.01 -3.50 -19.38
CA GLY A 64 -2.05 -3.92 -20.31
C GLY A 64 -1.97 -5.39 -20.77
N LYS A 65 -1.22 -6.23 -20.04
CA LYS A 65 -1.11 -7.66 -20.33
C LYS A 65 -2.35 -8.42 -19.88
N LEU A 66 -3.05 -7.89 -18.88
CA LEU A 66 -4.29 -8.42 -18.37
C LEU A 66 -5.29 -7.29 -18.19
N ASP A 67 -6.47 -7.45 -18.82
CA ASP A 67 -7.57 -6.50 -18.70
C ASP A 67 -8.54 -6.95 -17.60
N PRO A 68 -8.66 -6.19 -16.49
CA PRO A 68 -9.59 -6.55 -15.43
C PRO A 68 -11.07 -6.51 -15.85
N ARG A 69 -11.39 -5.90 -17.00
CA ARG A 69 -12.77 -5.87 -17.55
C ARG A 69 -13.26 -7.24 -18.02
N GLU A 70 -12.39 -8.21 -18.13
CA GLU A 70 -12.74 -9.59 -18.47
C GLU A 70 -13.18 -10.42 -17.26
N PHE A 71 -13.23 -9.83 -16.06
CA PHE A 71 -13.58 -10.51 -14.81
C PHE A 71 -14.85 -9.92 -14.18
N ASP A 72 -15.67 -10.79 -13.58
CA ASP A 72 -16.93 -10.41 -12.94
C ASP A 72 -16.72 -9.75 -11.56
N ALA A 73 -15.62 -10.08 -10.93
CA ALA A 73 -15.25 -9.60 -9.59
C ALA A 73 -13.76 -9.25 -9.54
N VAL A 74 -13.42 -8.13 -8.91
CA VAL A 74 -12.02 -7.70 -8.76
C VAL A 74 -11.75 -7.29 -7.33
N SER A 75 -10.63 -7.79 -6.77
CA SER A 75 -10.11 -7.38 -5.46
C SER A 75 -8.71 -6.82 -5.61
N LEU A 76 -8.41 -5.73 -4.91
CA LEU A 76 -7.07 -5.17 -4.79
C LEU A 76 -6.54 -5.45 -3.39
N ASP A 77 -5.40 -6.11 -3.31
CA ASP A 77 -4.66 -6.32 -2.07
C ASP A 77 -3.46 -5.37 -2.02
N GLU A 78 -3.18 -4.80 -0.85
CA GLU A 78 -2.23 -3.69 -0.68
C GLU A 78 -2.50 -2.56 -1.67
N ALA A 79 -3.71 -2.02 -1.61
CA ALA A 79 -4.22 -1.08 -2.60
C ALA A 79 -3.56 0.32 -2.56
N ASP A 80 -2.32 0.40 -2.10
CA ASP A 80 -1.47 1.59 -2.06
C ASP A 80 -1.34 2.31 -3.38
N ILE A 81 -1.47 1.57 -4.48
CA ILE A 81 -1.43 2.13 -5.83
C ILE A 81 -2.53 3.17 -6.07
N LEU A 82 -3.62 3.10 -5.31
CA LEU A 82 -4.70 4.07 -5.35
C LEU A 82 -4.39 5.35 -4.58
N ARG A 83 -3.32 5.39 -3.78
CA ARG A 83 -2.88 6.61 -3.10
C ARG A 83 -2.35 7.63 -4.12
N GLY A 84 -2.44 8.88 -3.80
CA GLY A 84 -2.02 9.96 -4.70
C GLY A 84 -3.17 10.52 -5.52
N LEU A 85 -4.25 10.82 -4.83
CA LEU A 85 -5.51 11.37 -5.32
C LEU A 85 -5.34 12.44 -6.40
N GLY A 86 -5.66 12.01 -7.61
CA GLY A 86 -5.99 12.93 -8.71
C GLY A 86 -4.80 13.53 -9.44
N GLY A 87 -3.55 13.15 -9.12
CA GLY A 87 -2.38 13.77 -9.71
C GLY A 87 -1.59 12.89 -10.67
N THR A 88 -1.35 11.65 -10.35
CA THR A 88 -0.46 10.83 -11.15
C THR A 88 -1.16 10.24 -12.37
N LYS A 89 -0.46 10.22 -13.50
CA LYS A 89 -0.93 9.57 -14.72
C LYS A 89 -1.27 8.09 -14.46
N THR A 90 -0.47 7.42 -13.64
CA THR A 90 -0.65 6.01 -13.26
C THR A 90 -1.97 5.79 -12.53
N PHE A 91 -2.31 6.62 -11.54
CA PHE A 91 -3.60 6.52 -10.85
C PHE A 91 -4.78 6.63 -11.81
N ARG A 92 -4.78 7.66 -12.67
CA ARG A 92 -5.87 7.88 -13.63
C ARG A 92 -5.98 6.74 -14.63
N GLN A 93 -4.87 6.23 -15.14
CA GLN A 93 -4.85 5.08 -16.04
C GLN A 93 -5.39 3.82 -15.36
N PHE A 94 -4.98 3.60 -14.11
CA PHE A 94 -5.41 2.45 -13.35
C PHE A 94 -6.92 2.51 -13.04
N MET A 95 -7.42 3.65 -12.58
CA MET A 95 -8.85 3.86 -12.35
C MET A 95 -9.69 3.67 -13.61
N ALA A 96 -9.20 4.18 -14.76
CA ALA A 96 -9.90 4.02 -16.05
C ALA A 96 -10.02 2.56 -16.50
N LEU A 97 -9.09 1.68 -16.11
CA LEU A 97 -9.19 0.24 -16.37
C LEU A 97 -10.35 -0.42 -15.63
N TYR A 98 -10.81 0.19 -14.53
CA TYR A 98 -11.90 -0.34 -13.71
C TYR A 98 -13.24 0.39 -13.93
N GLU A 99 -13.27 1.46 -14.73
CA GLU A 99 -14.52 2.11 -15.10
C GLU A 99 -15.39 1.17 -15.94
N GLY A 100 -16.63 0.97 -15.49
CA GLY A 100 -17.59 0.07 -16.18
C GLY A 100 -17.26 -1.41 -16.09
N THR A 101 -16.31 -1.80 -15.24
CA THR A 101 -15.94 -3.21 -15.01
C THR A 101 -16.62 -3.77 -13.79
N ALA A 102 -16.54 -5.08 -13.65
CA ALA A 102 -16.85 -5.93 -12.51
C ALA A 102 -18.02 -5.44 -11.64
N ASN A 103 -19.04 -6.25 -11.54
CA ASN A 103 -20.18 -5.98 -10.66
C ASN A 103 -19.78 -5.97 -9.17
N TYR A 104 -18.62 -6.57 -8.85
CA TYR A 104 -18.13 -6.70 -7.47
C TYR A 104 -16.69 -6.24 -7.36
N ARG A 105 -16.44 -5.32 -6.43
CA ARG A 105 -15.11 -4.77 -6.19
C ARG A 105 -14.79 -4.78 -4.71
N TRP A 106 -13.54 -5.10 -4.37
CA TRP A 106 -13.02 -5.08 -3.00
C TRP A 106 -11.64 -4.42 -2.96
N VAL A 107 -11.34 -3.88 -1.82
CA VAL A 107 -10.03 -3.29 -1.49
C VAL A 107 -9.60 -3.80 -0.13
N ALA A 108 -8.38 -4.29 -0.03
CA ALA A 108 -7.73 -4.60 1.22
C ALA A 108 -6.42 -3.81 1.32
N THR A 109 -6.14 -3.26 2.49
CA THR A 109 -4.87 -2.59 2.80
C THR A 109 -4.64 -2.55 4.30
N ALA A 110 -3.40 -2.74 4.73
CA ALA A 110 -3.00 -2.59 6.13
C ALA A 110 -2.88 -1.11 6.55
N THR A 111 -2.74 -0.19 5.60
CA THR A 111 -2.51 1.23 5.84
C THR A 111 -3.46 2.10 5.02
N PRO A 112 -4.74 2.19 5.41
CA PRO A 112 -5.77 2.86 4.58
C PRO A 112 -5.58 4.37 4.46
N ASP A 113 -5.03 5.04 5.49
CA ASP A 113 -4.87 6.48 5.57
C ASP A 113 -3.57 6.91 6.27
N PRO A 114 -2.39 6.52 5.76
CA PRO A 114 -1.13 6.73 6.48
C PRO A 114 -0.76 8.20 6.66
N ASN A 115 -1.29 9.09 5.83
CA ASN A 115 -0.94 10.52 5.86
C ASN A 115 -2.15 11.45 6.05
N ASP A 116 -3.29 11.16 5.42
CA ASP A 116 -4.46 12.04 5.44
C ASP A 116 -5.73 11.26 5.04
N TYR A 117 -6.86 11.56 5.68
CA TYR A 117 -8.19 10.95 5.41
C TYR A 117 -8.65 11.09 3.96
N ILE A 118 -8.09 12.06 3.23
CA ILE A 118 -8.39 12.22 1.81
C ILE A 118 -8.00 11.00 0.96
N GLU A 119 -7.07 10.18 1.42
CA GLU A 119 -6.65 8.96 0.72
C GLU A 119 -7.77 7.92 0.65
N LEU A 120 -8.70 7.92 1.62
CA LEU A 120 -9.88 7.06 1.62
C LEU A 120 -10.81 7.31 0.43
N LEU A 121 -10.78 8.52 -0.13
CA LEU A 121 -11.64 8.87 -1.28
C LEU A 121 -11.26 8.08 -2.55
N ALA A 122 -10.02 7.68 -2.66
CA ALA A 122 -9.57 6.85 -3.78
C ALA A 122 -10.18 5.44 -3.74
N TYR A 123 -10.26 4.87 -2.54
CA TYR A 123 -10.92 3.58 -2.35
C TYR A 123 -12.42 3.66 -2.60
N ALA A 124 -13.08 4.72 -2.10
CA ALA A 124 -14.50 4.95 -2.35
C ALA A 124 -14.81 5.08 -3.85
N ALA A 125 -13.95 5.76 -4.59
CA ALA A 125 -14.09 5.89 -6.05
C ALA A 125 -13.86 4.56 -6.77
N PHE A 126 -12.85 3.79 -6.38
CA PHE A 126 -12.62 2.45 -6.94
C PHE A 126 -13.81 1.53 -6.67
N LEU A 127 -14.40 1.59 -5.50
CA LEU A 127 -15.57 0.80 -5.10
C LEU A 127 -16.89 1.29 -5.72
N ASP A 128 -16.85 2.37 -6.51
CA ASP A 128 -18.02 3.02 -7.11
C ASP A 128 -19.06 3.53 -6.07
N VAL A 129 -18.57 3.92 -4.89
CA VAL A 129 -19.40 4.48 -3.82
C VAL A 129 -19.67 5.96 -4.04
N MET A 130 -18.63 6.73 -4.38
CA MET A 130 -18.72 8.17 -4.65
C MET A 130 -17.49 8.65 -5.44
N ASP A 131 -17.72 9.52 -6.42
CA ASP A 131 -16.62 10.17 -7.15
C ASP A 131 -15.75 11.04 -6.23
N VAL A 132 -14.43 11.04 -6.50
CA VAL A 132 -13.44 11.79 -5.70
C VAL A 132 -13.78 13.29 -5.60
N GLY A 133 -14.23 13.91 -6.71
CA GLY A 133 -14.59 15.32 -6.75
C GLY A 133 -15.82 15.64 -5.88
N GLN A 134 -16.83 14.79 -5.96
CA GLN A 134 -18.02 14.88 -5.12
C GLN A 134 -17.69 14.75 -3.64
N ALA A 135 -16.90 13.73 -3.27
CA ALA A 135 -16.48 13.50 -1.90
C ALA A 135 -15.63 14.65 -1.35
N LYS A 136 -14.69 15.18 -2.15
CA LYS A 136 -13.92 16.38 -1.79
C LYS A 136 -14.82 17.58 -1.52
N THR A 137 -15.76 17.85 -2.41
CA THR A 137 -16.67 18.98 -2.26
C THR A 137 -17.57 18.85 -1.03
N ARG A 138 -17.99 17.64 -0.72
CA ARG A 138 -18.89 17.36 0.40
C ARG A 138 -18.20 17.45 1.75
N PHE A 139 -17.01 16.86 1.89
CA PHE A 139 -16.39 16.62 3.19
C PHE A 139 -15.17 17.48 3.48
N PHE A 140 -14.50 18.02 2.44
CA PHE A 140 -13.21 18.69 2.60
C PHE A 140 -13.26 20.17 2.22
N LYS A 141 -12.42 20.96 2.85
CA LYS A 141 -12.15 22.36 2.54
C LYS A 141 -10.66 22.56 2.27
N ARG A 142 -10.33 23.60 1.54
CA ARG A 142 -8.94 24.04 1.38
C ARG A 142 -8.43 24.58 2.71
N ASP A 143 -7.20 24.20 3.04
CA ASP A 143 -6.51 24.80 4.18
C ASP A 143 -6.23 26.28 3.87
N SER A 144 -6.56 27.16 4.81
CA SER A 144 -6.33 28.62 4.67
C SER A 144 -4.85 28.99 4.67
N ALA A 145 -4.00 28.17 5.31
CA ALA A 145 -2.57 28.39 5.41
C ALA A 145 -1.78 27.72 4.26
N HIS A 146 -2.33 26.64 3.69
CA HIS A 146 -1.68 25.84 2.64
C HIS A 146 -2.71 25.50 1.56
N ALA A 147 -2.74 26.28 0.49
CA ALA A 147 -3.78 26.19 -0.56
C ALA A 147 -3.82 24.87 -1.33
N ASP A 148 -2.76 24.08 -1.29
CA ASP A 148 -2.62 22.74 -1.87
C ASP A 148 -3.09 21.63 -0.94
N ARG A 149 -3.34 21.95 0.36
CA ARG A 149 -3.80 20.98 1.35
C ARG A 149 -5.30 21.06 1.55
N LEU A 150 -5.94 19.89 1.55
CA LEU A 150 -7.35 19.74 1.89
C LEU A 150 -7.48 19.16 3.30
N THR A 151 -8.37 19.75 4.10
CA THR A 151 -8.68 19.27 5.44
C THR A 151 -10.16 18.98 5.56
N LEU A 152 -10.51 17.97 6.37
CA LEU A 152 -11.89 17.63 6.66
C LEU A 152 -12.61 18.84 7.32
N HIS A 153 -13.85 19.11 6.92
CA HIS A 153 -14.67 20.09 7.62
C HIS A 153 -14.97 19.59 9.04
N PRO A 154 -14.65 20.35 10.11
CA PRO A 154 -14.88 19.92 11.48
C PRO A 154 -16.34 19.54 11.77
N HIS A 155 -17.28 20.25 11.19
CA HIS A 155 -18.71 19.96 11.37
C HIS A 155 -19.20 18.75 10.56
N MET A 156 -18.41 18.26 9.59
CA MET A 156 -18.74 17.08 8.77
C MET A 156 -18.00 15.81 9.21
N GLU A 157 -17.17 15.88 10.24
CA GLU A 157 -16.32 14.77 10.66
C GLU A 157 -17.15 13.53 11.05
N HIS A 158 -18.21 13.73 11.83
CA HIS A 158 -19.10 12.63 12.22
C HIS A 158 -19.79 11.99 10.99
N GLU A 159 -20.31 12.81 10.09
CA GLU A 159 -20.99 12.32 8.88
C GLU A 159 -20.02 11.65 7.91
N PHE A 160 -18.78 12.14 7.83
CA PHE A 160 -17.73 11.51 7.06
C PHE A 160 -17.46 10.09 7.57
N TRP A 161 -17.28 9.90 8.87
CA TRP A 161 -17.04 8.58 9.44
C TRP A 161 -18.23 7.63 9.36
N LEU A 162 -19.47 8.15 9.48
CA LEU A 162 -20.66 7.34 9.19
C LEU A 162 -20.72 6.90 7.73
N TRP A 163 -20.37 7.80 6.82
CA TRP A 163 -20.26 7.45 5.40
C TRP A 163 -19.17 6.42 5.15
N VAL A 164 -17.98 6.58 5.72
CA VAL A 164 -16.89 5.58 5.60
C VAL A 164 -17.34 4.23 6.17
N ALA A 165 -17.95 4.19 7.34
CA ALA A 165 -18.43 2.96 7.96
C ALA A 165 -19.55 2.24 7.16
N SER A 166 -20.19 2.93 6.21
CA SER A 166 -21.22 2.31 5.35
C SER A 166 -20.65 1.41 4.25
N TRP A 167 -19.36 1.55 3.92
CA TRP A 167 -18.70 0.79 2.85
C TRP A 167 -17.32 0.24 3.22
N ALA A 168 -16.72 0.66 4.33
CA ALA A 168 -15.42 0.19 4.81
C ALA A 168 -15.53 -0.44 6.20
N MET A 169 -14.63 -1.36 6.49
CA MET A 169 -14.47 -2.00 7.80
C MET A 169 -13.00 -1.92 8.20
N PHE A 170 -12.74 -1.45 9.42
CA PHE A 170 -11.42 -1.38 10.02
C PHE A 170 -11.31 -2.48 11.06
N LEU A 171 -10.35 -3.39 10.87
CA LEU A 171 -10.11 -4.53 11.75
C LEU A 171 -8.65 -4.56 12.15
N GLN A 172 -8.36 -4.75 13.42
CA GLN A 172 -7.02 -4.90 13.95
C GLN A 172 -6.74 -6.31 14.44
N LYS A 173 -7.76 -6.98 14.97
CA LYS A 173 -7.63 -8.30 15.57
C LYS A 173 -8.96 -9.08 15.51
N PRO A 174 -8.95 -10.40 15.72
CA PRO A 174 -10.13 -11.23 15.64
C PRO A 174 -11.27 -10.82 16.57
N SER A 175 -10.96 -10.24 17.75
CA SER A 175 -12.00 -9.77 18.69
C SER A 175 -12.84 -8.62 18.15
N ASP A 176 -12.38 -7.88 17.14
CA ASP A 176 -13.18 -6.87 16.44
C ASP A 176 -14.38 -7.51 15.69
N LEU A 177 -14.26 -8.80 15.40
CA LEU A 177 -15.33 -9.63 14.81
C LEU A 177 -15.98 -10.59 15.82
N GLY A 178 -15.68 -10.48 17.11
CA GLY A 178 -16.24 -11.33 18.17
C GLY A 178 -15.56 -12.71 18.29
N HIS A 179 -14.38 -12.89 17.74
CA HIS A 179 -13.59 -14.12 17.86
C HIS A 179 -12.47 -13.96 18.90
N PRO A 180 -11.95 -15.08 19.48
CA PRO A 180 -10.79 -15.02 20.37
C PRO A 180 -9.54 -14.51 19.66
N ASP A 181 -8.69 -13.78 20.37
CA ASP A 181 -7.41 -13.25 19.85
C ASP A 181 -6.24 -14.26 19.98
N ASP A 182 -6.53 -15.52 20.29
CA ASP A 182 -5.53 -16.57 20.46
C ASP A 182 -4.65 -16.71 19.20
N GLY A 183 -3.34 -16.59 19.38
CA GLY A 183 -2.36 -16.63 18.30
C GLY A 183 -2.18 -15.32 17.52
N TYR A 184 -2.91 -14.26 17.86
CA TYR A 184 -2.76 -12.91 17.29
C TYR A 184 -2.09 -11.94 18.25
N GLU A 185 -1.78 -12.38 19.46
CA GLU A 185 -0.98 -11.58 20.39
C GLU A 185 0.48 -11.60 19.96
N LEU A 186 0.94 -10.46 19.48
CA LEU A 186 2.35 -10.30 19.12
C LEU A 186 3.19 -10.07 20.41
N PRO A 187 4.41 -10.61 20.45
CA PRO A 187 5.32 -10.28 21.53
C PRO A 187 5.62 -8.77 21.51
N PRO A 188 5.98 -8.17 22.66
CA PRO A 188 6.34 -6.77 22.73
C PRO A 188 7.48 -6.45 21.76
N LEU A 189 7.34 -5.34 21.03
CA LEU A 189 8.36 -4.88 20.09
C LEU A 189 9.54 -4.28 20.87
N ASP A 190 10.72 -4.90 20.77
CA ASP A 190 11.98 -4.32 21.25
C ASP A 190 12.67 -3.58 20.12
N VAL A 191 12.68 -2.24 20.19
CA VAL A 191 13.27 -1.38 19.15
C VAL A 191 14.71 -1.05 19.54
N ARG A 192 15.66 -1.60 18.79
CA ARG A 192 17.11 -1.34 18.97
C ARG A 192 17.62 -0.47 17.83
N TRP A 193 18.18 0.68 18.18
CA TRP A 193 18.77 1.62 17.22
C TRP A 193 20.26 1.36 17.07
N HIS A 194 20.71 1.20 15.83
CA HIS A 194 22.12 1.02 15.50
C HIS A 194 22.56 2.14 14.57
N GLU A 195 23.55 2.92 15.02
CA GLU A 195 24.18 3.95 14.19
C GLU A 195 25.28 3.32 13.34
N VAL A 196 25.24 3.60 12.06
CA VAL A 196 26.27 3.17 11.11
C VAL A 196 26.90 4.41 10.51
N PRO A 197 28.21 4.64 10.70
CA PRO A 197 28.87 5.81 10.18
C PRO A 197 28.80 5.84 8.67
N SER A 198 28.56 7.03 8.09
CA SER A 198 28.66 7.24 6.66
C SER A 198 30.12 7.21 6.26
N LEU A 199 30.46 6.38 5.26
CA LEU A 199 31.82 6.31 4.69
C LEU A 199 32.08 7.40 3.64
N ALA A 200 31.14 8.30 3.43
CA ALA A 200 31.29 9.38 2.45
C ALA A 200 32.37 10.38 2.89
N GLN A 201 33.38 10.54 2.06
CA GLN A 201 34.45 11.52 2.30
C GLN A 201 34.04 12.94 1.88
N PRO A 202 34.60 14.00 2.55
CA PRO A 202 34.48 15.36 2.04
C PRO A 202 35.06 15.43 0.62
N GLY A 203 34.24 15.85 -0.35
CA GLY A 203 34.64 15.91 -1.76
C GLY A 203 33.93 14.94 -2.70
N ASP A 204 33.26 13.91 -2.17
CA ASP A 204 32.50 12.95 -3.02
C ASP A 204 31.16 13.51 -3.54
N ALA A 205 30.74 14.67 -3.07
CA ALA A 205 29.52 15.32 -3.53
C ALA A 205 29.83 16.32 -4.65
N THR A 206 29.17 16.12 -5.79
CA THR A 206 29.22 17.08 -6.91
C THR A 206 27.87 17.82 -6.99
N THR A 207 27.92 19.09 -7.37
CA THR A 207 26.72 19.86 -7.73
C THR A 207 26.07 19.26 -8.98
N VAL A 208 24.84 19.68 -9.30
CA VAL A 208 24.12 19.30 -10.53
C VAL A 208 24.95 19.58 -11.78
N ASP A 209 25.83 20.57 -11.72
CA ASP A 209 26.74 20.99 -12.79
C ASP A 209 28.12 20.27 -12.76
N GLY A 210 28.27 19.23 -11.91
CA GLY A 210 29.47 18.40 -11.85
C GLY A 210 30.66 19.03 -11.11
N ARG A 211 30.49 20.13 -10.36
CA ARG A 211 31.56 20.77 -9.58
C ARG A 211 31.69 20.12 -8.20
N PRO A 212 32.89 19.83 -7.67
CA PRO A 212 33.07 19.31 -6.34
C PRO A 212 32.57 20.31 -5.29
N MET A 213 31.78 19.83 -4.34
CA MET A 213 31.31 20.64 -3.21
C MET A 213 32.31 20.61 -2.08
N LEU A 214 32.76 21.80 -1.62
CA LEU A 214 33.67 21.94 -0.49
C LEU A 214 33.11 21.50 0.86
N PHE A 215 31.78 21.54 1.01
CA PHE A 215 31.05 21.09 2.20
C PHE A 215 29.88 20.28 1.73
N ARG A 216 29.71 19.10 2.31
CA ARG A 216 28.51 18.29 2.15
C ARG A 216 27.46 18.82 3.11
N ASP A 217 26.46 19.52 2.60
CA ASP A 217 25.30 19.82 3.40
C ASP A 217 24.50 18.51 3.54
N ALA A 218 24.76 17.83 4.66
CA ALA A 218 24.15 16.55 4.97
C ALA A 218 22.67 16.80 5.25
N SER A 219 21.83 16.70 4.25
CA SER A 219 20.38 16.61 4.43
C SER A 219 19.46 17.65 3.78
N VAL A 220 19.94 18.54 2.96
CA VAL A 220 19.03 19.46 2.26
C VAL A 220 18.59 18.84 0.93
N GLY A 221 17.46 18.11 0.96
CA GLY A 221 16.75 17.65 -0.23
C GLY A 221 16.74 16.13 -0.47
N VAL A 222 15.70 15.66 -1.19
CA VAL A 222 15.44 14.24 -1.48
C VAL A 222 16.60 13.57 -2.23
N SER A 223 17.30 14.29 -3.10
CA SER A 223 18.44 13.79 -3.88
C SER A 223 19.68 13.52 -3.01
N ALA A 224 19.98 14.41 -2.06
CA ALA A 224 21.09 14.23 -1.12
C ALA A 224 20.83 13.04 -0.19
N ALA A 225 19.60 12.91 0.29
CA ALA A 225 19.16 11.78 1.08
C ALA A 225 19.24 10.45 0.32
N ALA A 226 18.88 10.43 -0.96
CA ALA A 226 18.99 9.24 -1.81
C ALA A 226 20.46 8.87 -2.10
N ALA A 227 21.34 9.86 -2.25
CA ALA A 227 22.77 9.64 -2.40
C ALA A 227 23.38 9.03 -1.13
N GLU A 228 23.03 9.57 0.06
CA GLU A 228 23.46 9.05 1.34
C GLU A 228 23.01 7.60 1.56
N LYS A 229 21.75 7.27 1.23
CA LYS A 229 21.26 5.90 1.26
C LYS A 229 22.10 4.94 0.43
N ARG A 230 22.52 5.35 -0.76
CA ARG A 230 23.35 4.51 -1.64
C ARG A 230 24.75 4.33 -1.08
N THR A 231 25.38 5.41 -0.63
CA THR A 231 26.76 5.40 -0.13
C THR A 231 26.90 4.61 1.17
N SER A 232 25.94 4.70 2.09
CA SER A 232 25.94 3.98 3.36
C SER A 232 25.43 2.54 3.27
N LEU A 233 24.87 2.13 2.12
CA LEU A 233 24.28 0.79 1.96
C LEU A 233 25.24 -0.36 2.32
N PRO A 234 26.50 -0.41 1.85
CA PRO A 234 27.40 -1.51 2.20
C PRO A 234 27.66 -1.62 3.70
N ALA A 235 27.88 -0.51 4.39
CA ALA A 235 28.12 -0.49 5.83
C ALA A 235 26.86 -0.91 6.62
N ARG A 236 25.68 -0.50 6.19
CA ARG A 236 24.40 -0.92 6.81
C ARG A 236 24.14 -2.42 6.61
N VAL A 237 24.42 -2.94 5.42
CA VAL A 237 24.30 -4.37 5.15
C VAL A 237 25.30 -5.18 5.99
N ALA A 238 26.56 -4.72 6.12
CA ALA A 238 27.53 -5.37 6.98
C ALA A 238 27.09 -5.42 8.45
N LYS A 239 26.55 -4.30 8.96
CA LYS A 239 26.01 -4.25 10.33
C LYS A 239 24.79 -5.14 10.50
N LEU A 240 23.91 -5.21 9.52
CA LEU A 240 22.77 -6.14 9.54
C LEU A 240 23.23 -7.59 9.59
N VAL A 241 24.20 -7.98 8.76
CA VAL A 241 24.74 -9.35 8.75
C VAL A 241 25.37 -9.70 10.11
N GLU A 242 26.14 -8.76 10.70
CA GLU A 242 26.68 -8.93 12.06
C GLU A 242 25.57 -9.23 13.08
N LEU A 243 24.53 -8.38 13.15
CA LEU A 243 23.43 -8.53 14.10
C LEU A 243 22.66 -9.85 13.91
N VAL A 244 22.35 -10.23 12.67
CA VAL A 244 21.66 -11.50 12.38
C VAL A 244 22.53 -12.70 12.73
N THR A 245 23.85 -12.58 12.58
CA THR A 245 24.77 -13.66 12.94
C THR A 245 24.92 -13.83 14.44
N GLU A 246 24.88 -12.73 15.19
CA GLU A 246 24.95 -12.74 16.66
C GLU A 246 23.67 -13.29 17.32
N THR A 247 22.51 -13.11 16.66
CA THR A 247 21.20 -13.50 17.21
C THR A 247 20.39 -14.37 16.24
N PRO A 248 20.87 -15.55 15.84
CA PRO A 248 20.26 -16.33 14.78
C PRO A 248 18.86 -16.91 15.11
N ALA A 249 18.47 -16.89 16.39
CA ALA A 249 17.17 -17.38 16.85
C ALA A 249 16.10 -16.27 16.94
N GLU A 250 16.48 -15.01 16.77
CA GLU A 250 15.55 -13.88 16.84
C GLU A 250 14.98 -13.53 15.45
N HIS A 251 13.69 -13.24 15.39
CA HIS A 251 13.08 -12.63 14.21
C HIS A 251 13.23 -11.11 14.29
N MET A 252 14.04 -10.54 13.38
CA MET A 252 14.32 -9.11 13.36
C MET A 252 13.77 -8.44 12.09
N PRO A 253 12.66 -7.71 12.15
CA PRO A 253 12.31 -6.80 11.08
C PRO A 253 13.27 -5.61 11.08
N VAL A 254 13.84 -5.30 9.92
CA VAL A 254 14.80 -4.20 9.78
C VAL A 254 14.18 -3.06 8.99
N SER A 255 14.14 -1.87 9.59
CA SER A 255 13.72 -0.65 8.95
C SER A 255 14.90 0.31 8.78
N TYR A 256 15.03 0.89 7.60
CA TYR A 256 16.04 1.91 7.32
C TYR A 256 15.40 3.30 7.38
N THR A 257 15.75 4.07 8.39
CA THR A 257 15.40 5.48 8.47
C THR A 257 16.59 6.36 8.08
N HIS A 258 16.32 7.61 7.67
CA HIS A 258 17.37 8.61 7.57
C HIS A 258 17.78 9.05 8.97
N LEU A 259 19.11 9.16 9.18
CA LEU A 259 19.62 9.87 10.33
C LEU A 259 19.19 11.34 10.23
N THR A 260 18.32 11.77 11.13
CA THR A 260 18.25 13.17 11.51
C THR A 260 19.46 13.40 12.41
N LEU A 261 20.39 14.25 11.98
CA LEU A 261 21.45 14.70 12.85
C LEU A 261 20.81 15.32 14.11
N PRO A 262 21.30 15.00 15.33
CA PRO A 262 20.85 15.71 16.51
C PRO A 262 21.16 17.20 16.29
N THR A 263 20.12 18.01 16.29
CA THR A 263 20.25 19.45 16.37
C THR A 263 20.75 19.77 17.77
N SER A 264 22.03 20.06 17.87
CA SER A 264 22.65 20.64 19.07
C SER A 264 22.14 22.05 19.31
#